data_8cae8501906fb23b902d5623261be2d0
#
_entry.id   8cae8501906fb23b902d5623261be2d0
#
_cell.length_a   1.000
_cell.length_b   1.000
_cell.length_c   1.000
_cell.angle_alpha   90.00
_cell.angle_beta   90.00
_cell.angle_gamma   90.00
#
_symmetry.space_group_name_H-M   'P 1'
#
loop_
_entity.id
_entity.type
_entity.pdbx_description
1 polymer ?
#
loop_
_entity_poly.entity_id
_entity_poly.type
_entity_poly.pdbx_seq_one_letter_code
_entity_poly.pdbx_strand_id
1 'polypeptide(L)'
;MADGPYRFVRNPLYLGLWCMVAALAFMMPPTGALFALVLLTLFLLRLILGEEAFLSQQLGAPYWAYLAFEPRLIPRLRTDVVPGGNKPNWPRGVLAEILPIGVFFTLAALSWTYDDRLMGRAVLVSFGISLVVRALLPAASAETKPATNA
;
A
#
# COMPACT_ATOMS: atom_id res chain seq x y z
N MET A 1 -8.41 7.75 15.32
CA MET A 1 -8.89 6.35 15.27
C MET A 1 -8.30 5.72 14.03
N ALA A 2 -7.76 4.51 14.12
CA ALA A 2 -7.16 3.78 13.02
C ALA A 2 -7.78 2.39 12.91
N ASP A 3 -7.91 1.88 11.69
CA ASP A 3 -8.49 0.56 11.41
C ASP A 3 -7.49 -0.35 10.72
N GLY A 4 -7.71 -1.67 10.82
CA GLY A 4 -6.86 -2.67 10.17
C GLY A 4 -5.39 -2.59 10.61
N PRO A 5 -4.42 -2.74 9.67
CA PRO A 5 -3.00 -2.78 9.99
C PRO A 5 -2.44 -1.46 10.53
N TYR A 6 -3.12 -0.33 10.29
CA TYR A 6 -2.75 0.98 10.82
C TYR A 6 -2.84 1.10 12.36
N ARG A 7 -3.46 0.13 13.01
CA ARG A 7 -3.48 0.01 14.48
C ARG A 7 -2.20 -0.55 15.06
N PHE A 8 -1.36 -1.16 14.25
CA PHE A 8 -0.14 -1.84 14.68
C PHE A 8 1.13 -1.17 14.17
N VAL A 9 1.02 -0.46 13.06
CA VAL A 9 2.12 0.26 12.42
C VAL A 9 1.57 1.42 11.60
N ARG A 10 2.28 2.56 11.61
CA ARG A 10 1.81 3.75 10.90
C ARG A 10 1.83 3.61 9.38
N ASN A 11 2.80 2.87 8.85
CA ASN A 11 3.06 2.77 7.41
C ASN A 11 3.06 1.30 6.92
N PRO A 12 1.93 0.58 7.01
CA PRO A 12 1.88 -0.84 6.67
C PRO A 12 2.15 -1.09 5.18
N LEU A 13 1.75 -0.17 4.29
CA LEU A 13 1.99 -0.27 2.86
C LEU A 13 3.49 -0.19 2.54
N TYR A 14 4.20 0.76 3.15
CA TYR A 14 5.64 0.93 2.95
C TYR A 14 6.43 -0.23 3.54
N LEU A 15 5.99 -0.78 4.67
CA LEU A 15 6.55 -2.00 5.23
C LEU A 15 6.39 -3.18 4.26
N GLY A 16 5.20 -3.36 3.69
CA GLY A 16 4.94 -4.40 2.70
C GLY A 16 5.81 -4.26 1.46
N LEU A 17 5.96 -3.05 0.94
CA LEU A 17 6.85 -2.75 -0.20
C LEU A 17 8.31 -3.07 0.13
N TRP A 18 8.76 -2.69 1.32
CA TRP A 18 10.11 -2.98 1.78
C TRP A 18 10.36 -4.49 1.88
N CYS A 19 9.44 -5.25 2.48
CA CYS A 19 9.51 -6.71 2.55
C CYS A 19 9.53 -7.37 1.17
N MET A 20 8.74 -6.87 0.23
CA MET A 20 8.72 -7.38 -1.14
C MET A 20 10.07 -7.20 -1.82
N VAL A 21 10.66 -6.02 -1.74
CA VAL A 21 11.99 -5.77 -2.34
C VAL A 21 13.07 -6.54 -1.60
N ALA A 22 12.98 -6.70 -0.29
CA ALA A 22 13.89 -7.55 0.47
C ALA A 22 13.83 -9.01 0.01
N ALA A 23 12.65 -9.53 -0.27
CA ALA A 23 12.51 -10.89 -0.84
C ALA A 23 13.15 -10.99 -2.23
N LEU A 24 12.95 -10.00 -3.11
CA LEU A 24 13.59 -9.96 -4.43
C LEU A 24 15.10 -9.80 -4.35
N ALA A 25 15.62 -9.15 -3.33
CA ALA A 25 17.06 -8.96 -3.11
C ALA A 25 17.82 -10.29 -2.94
N PHE A 26 17.16 -11.37 -2.49
CA PHE A 26 17.76 -12.71 -2.44
C PHE A 26 18.12 -13.28 -3.82
N MET A 27 17.49 -12.75 -4.88
CA MET A 27 17.78 -13.14 -6.27
C MET A 27 18.91 -12.30 -6.91
N MET A 28 19.42 -11.30 -6.20
CA MET A 28 20.44 -10.36 -6.68
C MET A 28 21.83 -10.72 -6.15
N PRO A 29 22.91 -10.29 -6.82
CA PRO A 29 24.24 -10.31 -6.22
C PRO A 29 24.26 -9.49 -4.92
N PRO A 30 25.06 -9.88 -3.90
CA PRO A 30 25.02 -9.24 -2.57
C PRO A 30 25.21 -7.72 -2.60
N THR A 31 26.07 -7.21 -3.48
CA THR A 31 26.30 -5.76 -3.64
C THR A 31 25.08 -5.05 -4.21
N GLY A 32 24.41 -5.65 -5.21
CA GLY A 32 23.18 -5.13 -5.78
C GLY A 32 22.01 -5.16 -4.79
N ALA A 33 21.89 -6.25 -4.04
CA ALA A 33 20.89 -6.40 -2.97
C ALA A 33 21.04 -5.31 -1.90
N LEU A 34 22.28 -5.12 -1.40
CA LEU A 34 22.57 -4.10 -0.40
C LEU A 34 22.25 -2.68 -0.93
N PHE A 35 22.71 -2.38 -2.15
CA PHE A 35 22.44 -1.09 -2.79
C PHE A 35 20.95 -0.82 -2.93
N ALA A 36 20.19 -1.80 -3.45
CA ALA A 36 18.74 -1.68 -3.64
C ALA A 36 18.00 -1.45 -2.31
N LEU A 37 18.35 -2.21 -1.26
CA LEU A 37 17.72 -2.07 0.05
C LEU A 37 18.05 -0.73 0.72
N VAL A 38 19.29 -0.27 0.65
CA VAL A 38 19.68 1.03 1.20
C VAL A 38 18.95 2.16 0.47
N LEU A 39 18.97 2.16 -0.86
CA LEU A 39 18.33 3.19 -1.66
C LEU A 39 16.81 3.23 -1.41
N LEU A 40 16.17 2.06 -1.41
CA LEU A 40 14.74 1.96 -1.09
C LEU A 40 14.44 2.49 0.31
N THR A 41 15.24 2.08 1.31
CA THR A 41 15.04 2.52 2.70
C THR A 41 15.10 4.04 2.81
N LEU A 42 16.10 4.67 2.22
CA LEU A 42 16.26 6.13 2.21
C LEU A 42 15.07 6.80 1.49
N PHE A 43 14.66 6.26 0.35
CA PHE A 43 13.52 6.77 -0.41
C PHE A 43 12.22 6.68 0.40
N LEU A 44 11.92 5.52 1.00
CA LEU A 44 10.73 5.31 1.81
C LEU A 44 10.72 6.19 3.06
N LEU A 45 11.86 6.34 3.74
CA LEU A 45 11.95 7.24 4.90
C LEU A 45 11.65 8.68 4.51
N ARG A 46 12.21 9.18 3.39
CA ARG A 46 11.91 10.51 2.89
C ARG A 46 10.42 10.67 2.58
N LEU A 47 9.81 9.69 1.95
CA LEU A 47 8.39 9.70 1.60
C LEU A 47 7.51 9.71 2.85
N ILE A 48 7.78 8.83 3.82
CA ILE A 48 7.08 8.75 5.10
C ILE A 48 7.15 10.09 5.85
N LEU A 49 8.34 10.70 5.93
CA LEU A 49 8.51 11.98 6.62
C LEU A 49 7.70 13.09 5.96
N GLY A 50 7.66 13.12 4.62
CA GLY A 50 6.84 14.08 3.88
C GLY A 50 5.34 13.88 4.11
N GLU A 51 4.89 12.63 4.12
CA GLU A 51 3.49 12.29 4.36
C GLU A 51 3.07 12.58 5.81
N GLU A 52 3.90 12.22 6.80
CA GLU A 52 3.64 12.55 8.21
C GLU A 52 3.57 14.07 8.44
N ALA A 53 4.43 14.85 7.80
CA ALA A 53 4.40 16.31 7.88
C ALA A 53 3.11 16.88 7.27
N PHE A 54 2.68 16.38 6.13
CA PHE A 54 1.44 16.78 5.47
C PHE A 54 0.22 16.42 6.29
N LEU A 55 0.11 15.18 6.77
CA LEU A 55 -1.01 14.72 7.57
C LEU A 55 -1.11 15.42 8.93
N SER A 56 0.02 15.73 9.54
CA SER A 56 0.03 16.48 10.81
C SER A 56 -0.52 17.92 10.66
N GLN A 57 -0.30 18.55 9.51
CA GLN A 57 -0.88 19.85 9.20
C GLN A 57 -2.38 19.77 8.92
N GLN A 58 -2.84 18.71 8.24
CA GLN A 58 -4.25 18.57 7.89
C GLN A 58 -5.12 18.10 9.06
N LEU A 59 -4.65 17.14 9.82
CA LEU A 59 -5.43 16.45 10.86
C LEU A 59 -5.19 17.00 12.27
N GLY A 60 -4.12 17.74 12.49
CA GLY A 60 -3.82 18.42 13.75
C GLY A 60 -3.65 17.49 14.96
N ALA A 61 -4.18 17.90 16.10
CA ALA A 61 -4.00 17.22 17.39
C ALA A 61 -4.34 15.71 17.42
N PRO A 62 -5.41 15.22 16.77
CA PRO A 62 -5.71 13.78 16.73
C PRO A 62 -4.61 12.96 16.06
N TYR A 63 -3.95 13.51 15.04
CA TYR A 63 -2.86 12.82 14.36
C TYR A 63 -1.58 12.82 15.18
N TRP A 64 -1.27 13.90 15.88
CA TRP A 64 -0.15 13.96 16.81
C TRP A 64 -0.27 12.91 17.93
N ALA A 65 -1.47 12.74 18.48
CA ALA A 65 -1.73 11.68 19.45
C ALA A 65 -1.47 10.28 18.85
N TYR A 66 -1.93 10.03 17.62
CA TYR A 66 -1.65 8.78 16.91
C TYR A 66 -0.14 8.55 16.70
N LEU A 67 0.62 9.59 16.30
CA LEU A 67 2.07 9.51 16.13
C LEU A 67 2.82 9.15 17.43
N ALA A 68 2.29 9.52 18.58
CA ALA A 68 2.89 9.21 19.87
C ALA A 68 2.73 7.72 20.25
N PHE A 69 1.65 7.08 19.81
CA PHE A 69 1.33 5.71 20.19
C PHE A 69 1.86 4.66 19.22
N GLU A 70 1.83 4.90 17.93
CA GLU A 70 2.14 3.87 16.95
C GLU A 70 3.54 4.05 16.31
N PRO A 71 4.30 2.95 16.14
CA PRO A 71 5.63 2.99 15.54
C PRO A 71 5.55 3.17 14.01
N ARG A 72 6.64 3.70 13.40
CA ARG A 72 6.69 3.98 11.96
C ARG A 72 6.65 2.76 11.07
N LEU A 73 7.52 1.78 11.33
CA LEU A 73 7.76 0.64 10.45
C LEU A 73 7.72 -0.71 11.17
N ILE A 74 8.16 -0.77 12.43
CA ILE A 74 8.20 -2.03 13.18
C ILE A 74 6.85 -2.23 13.85
N PRO A 75 6.05 -3.23 13.44
CA PRO A 75 4.71 -3.42 14.00
C PRO A 75 4.74 -3.76 15.48
N ARG A 76 3.83 -3.18 16.26
CA ARG A 76 3.57 -3.63 17.62
C ARG A 76 2.60 -4.80 17.59
N LEU A 77 2.83 -5.80 18.44
CA LEU A 77 1.92 -6.93 18.61
C LEU A 77 0.67 -6.56 19.42
N ARG A 78 0.74 -5.49 20.20
CA ARG A 78 -0.38 -4.95 20.99
C ARG A 78 -0.54 -3.48 20.69
N THR A 79 -1.77 -3.04 20.54
CA THR A 79 -2.10 -1.64 20.27
C THR A 79 -3.14 -1.13 21.26
N ASP A 80 -2.96 0.10 21.71
CA ASP A 80 -3.92 0.83 22.56
C ASP A 80 -4.84 1.73 21.72
N VAL A 81 -4.65 1.73 20.39
CA VAL A 81 -5.48 2.54 19.47
C VAL A 81 -6.89 1.95 19.36
N VAL A 82 -7.87 2.78 19.70
CA VAL A 82 -9.28 2.39 19.60
C VAL A 82 -9.67 2.17 18.13
N PRO A 83 -10.36 1.06 17.81
CA PRO A 83 -10.84 0.80 16.45
C PRO A 83 -11.75 1.94 15.97
N GLY A 84 -11.60 2.34 14.70
CA GLY A 84 -12.48 3.32 14.07
C GLY A 84 -13.89 2.79 13.77
N GLY A 85 -14.08 1.47 13.85
CA GLY A 85 -15.38 0.82 13.64
C GLY A 85 -15.76 0.64 12.18
N ASN A 86 -14.89 0.99 11.23
CA ASN A 86 -15.15 0.78 9.81
C ASN A 86 -15.09 -0.70 9.45
N LYS A 87 -16.12 -1.18 8.75
CA LYS A 87 -16.14 -2.54 8.24
C LYS A 87 -15.33 -2.62 6.93
N PRO A 88 -14.47 -3.64 6.77
CA PRO A 88 -13.71 -3.80 5.55
C PRO A 88 -14.63 -4.12 4.36
N ASN A 89 -14.45 -3.40 3.27
CA ASN A 89 -15.15 -3.68 2.00
C ASN A 89 -14.27 -4.60 1.14
N TRP A 90 -14.32 -5.90 1.42
CA TRP A 90 -13.52 -6.91 0.74
C TRP A 90 -13.70 -6.94 -0.78
N PRO A 91 -14.93 -6.89 -1.34
CA PRO A 91 -15.11 -6.88 -2.79
C PRO A 91 -14.38 -5.71 -3.47
N ARG A 92 -14.49 -4.51 -2.89
CA ARG A 92 -13.82 -3.33 -3.42
C ARG A 92 -12.29 -3.42 -3.28
N GLY A 93 -11.80 -3.98 -2.16
CA GLY A 93 -10.38 -4.23 -1.95
C GLY A 93 -9.81 -5.17 -3.00
N VAL A 94 -10.46 -6.32 -3.25
CA VAL A 94 -10.02 -7.29 -4.27
C VAL A 94 -10.05 -6.69 -5.67
N LEU A 95 -11.10 -5.92 -6.01
CA LEU A 95 -11.18 -5.25 -7.31
C LEU A 95 -10.08 -4.19 -7.50
N ALA A 96 -9.66 -3.52 -6.44
CA ALA A 96 -8.54 -2.57 -6.49
C ALA A 96 -7.20 -3.26 -6.78
N GLU A 97 -7.03 -4.53 -6.37
CA GLU A 97 -5.81 -5.32 -6.52
C GLU A 97 -5.76 -6.12 -7.84
N ILE A 98 -6.71 -5.89 -8.76
CA ILE A 98 -6.78 -6.66 -10.01
C ILE A 98 -5.51 -6.54 -10.86
N LEU A 99 -4.87 -5.36 -10.89
CA LEU A 99 -3.62 -5.17 -11.63
C LEU A 99 -2.44 -5.93 -11.01
N PRO A 100 -2.13 -5.79 -9.71
CA PRO A 100 -1.09 -6.59 -9.06
C PRO A 100 -1.32 -8.09 -9.20
N ILE A 101 -2.56 -8.55 -9.05
CA ILE A 101 -2.93 -9.96 -9.23
C ILE A 101 -2.68 -10.42 -10.67
N GLY A 102 -3.09 -9.63 -11.66
CA GLY A 102 -2.85 -9.93 -13.07
C GLY A 102 -1.37 -10.00 -13.42
N VAL A 103 -0.57 -9.05 -12.92
CA VAL A 103 0.89 -9.05 -13.10
C VAL A 103 1.51 -10.28 -12.44
N PHE A 104 1.09 -10.64 -11.24
CA PHE A 104 1.59 -11.84 -10.55
C PHE A 104 1.35 -13.11 -11.37
N PHE A 105 0.13 -13.35 -11.86
CA PHE A 105 -0.16 -14.51 -12.69
C PHE A 105 0.57 -14.49 -14.03
N THR A 106 0.78 -13.31 -14.59
CA THR A 106 1.57 -13.15 -15.84
C THR A 106 3.03 -13.55 -15.63
N LEU A 107 3.65 -13.09 -14.54
CA LEU A 107 5.02 -13.43 -14.20
C LEU A 107 5.16 -14.94 -13.86
N ALA A 108 4.18 -15.50 -13.17
CA ALA A 108 4.13 -16.92 -12.88
C ALA A 108 4.02 -17.76 -14.16
N ALA A 109 3.18 -17.35 -15.10
CA ALA A 109 3.05 -18.02 -16.41
C ALA A 109 4.34 -17.88 -17.24
N LEU A 110 4.99 -16.72 -17.22
CA LEU A 110 6.29 -16.53 -17.87
C LEU A 110 7.37 -17.43 -17.28
N SER A 111 7.44 -17.55 -15.97
CA SER A 111 8.42 -18.44 -15.32
C SER A 111 8.25 -19.91 -15.71
N TRP A 112 7.06 -20.27 -16.18
CA TRP A 112 6.75 -21.61 -16.66
C TRP A 112 7.00 -21.79 -18.17
N THR A 113 6.63 -20.81 -18.98
CA THR A 113 6.64 -20.91 -20.46
C THR A 113 7.84 -20.26 -21.12
N TYR A 114 8.49 -19.32 -20.44
CA TYR A 114 9.56 -18.45 -20.99
C TYR A 114 9.18 -17.75 -22.31
N ASP A 115 7.87 -17.47 -22.50
CA ASP A 115 7.35 -16.78 -23.68
C ASP A 115 7.14 -15.28 -23.37
N ASP A 116 8.06 -14.45 -23.86
CA ASP A 116 8.07 -12.99 -23.68
C ASP A 116 6.88 -12.30 -24.35
N ARG A 117 6.40 -12.86 -25.49
CA ARG A 117 5.20 -12.32 -26.19
C ARG A 117 3.93 -12.57 -25.41
N LEU A 118 3.82 -13.75 -24.80
CA LEU A 118 2.71 -14.08 -23.91
C LEU A 118 2.69 -13.13 -22.71
N MET A 119 3.85 -12.87 -22.10
CA MET A 119 4.00 -11.94 -20.99
C MET A 119 3.53 -10.52 -21.36
N GLY A 120 4.04 -9.98 -22.46
CA GLY A 120 3.66 -8.63 -22.91
C GLY A 120 2.16 -8.47 -23.10
N ARG A 121 1.53 -9.45 -23.77
CA ARG A 121 0.07 -9.46 -23.97
C ARG A 121 -0.71 -9.57 -22.65
N ALA A 122 -0.32 -10.44 -21.75
CA ALA A 122 -1.01 -10.64 -20.49
C ALA A 122 -0.89 -9.42 -19.56
N VAL A 123 0.25 -8.74 -19.53
CA VAL A 123 0.41 -7.46 -18.80
C VAL A 123 -0.50 -6.39 -19.39
N LEU A 124 -0.55 -6.24 -20.71
CA LEU A 124 -1.42 -5.26 -21.36
C LEU A 124 -2.90 -5.54 -21.09
N VAL A 125 -3.33 -6.80 -21.15
CA VAL A 125 -4.70 -7.19 -20.81
C VAL A 125 -5.01 -6.88 -19.34
N SER A 126 -4.12 -7.23 -18.40
CA SER A 126 -4.30 -6.94 -16.97
C SER A 126 -4.41 -5.45 -16.70
N PHE A 127 -3.58 -4.65 -17.38
CA PHE A 127 -3.63 -3.19 -17.30
C PHE A 127 -4.96 -2.64 -17.84
N GLY A 128 -5.40 -3.12 -19.02
CA GLY A 128 -6.69 -2.73 -19.60
C GLY A 128 -7.87 -3.06 -18.70
N ILE A 129 -7.92 -4.28 -18.15
CA ILE A 129 -8.95 -4.69 -17.18
C ILE A 129 -8.91 -3.78 -15.94
N SER A 130 -7.72 -3.49 -15.40
CA SER A 130 -7.57 -2.60 -14.24
C SER A 130 -8.12 -1.20 -14.51
N LEU A 131 -7.87 -0.63 -15.70
CA LEU A 131 -8.42 0.68 -16.09
C LEU A 131 -9.95 0.65 -16.17
N VAL A 132 -10.52 -0.38 -16.80
CA VAL A 132 -11.98 -0.55 -16.91
C VAL A 132 -12.61 -0.69 -15.52
N VAL A 133 -12.05 -1.53 -14.66
CA VAL A 133 -12.55 -1.70 -13.28
C VAL A 133 -12.48 -0.41 -12.50
N ARG A 134 -11.38 0.36 -12.61
CA ARG A 134 -11.25 1.67 -11.94
C ARG A 134 -12.26 2.69 -12.47
N ALA A 135 -12.56 2.67 -13.76
CA ALA A 135 -13.57 3.55 -14.36
C ALA A 135 -15.00 3.20 -13.94
N LEU A 136 -15.28 1.91 -13.73
CA LEU A 136 -16.59 1.42 -13.29
C LEU A 136 -16.81 1.52 -11.77
N LEU A 137 -15.72 1.54 -10.97
CA LEU A 137 -15.84 1.80 -9.54
C LEU A 137 -16.11 3.29 -9.34
N PRO A 138 -17.28 3.69 -8.82
CA PRO A 138 -17.54 5.10 -8.54
C PRO A 138 -16.44 5.62 -7.63
N ALA A 139 -15.88 6.78 -7.99
CA ALA A 139 -15.04 7.54 -7.07
C ALA A 139 -15.81 7.59 -5.74
N ALA A 140 -15.14 7.27 -4.63
CA ALA A 140 -15.78 7.39 -3.33
C ALA A 140 -16.34 8.80 -3.26
N SER A 141 -17.66 8.91 -3.37
CA SER A 141 -18.35 10.16 -3.27
C SER A 141 -17.79 10.84 -2.05
N ALA A 142 -17.22 12.02 -2.21
CA ALA A 142 -16.96 12.91 -1.10
C ALA A 142 -18.32 13.04 -0.43
N GLU A 143 -18.54 12.26 0.61
CA GLU A 143 -19.73 12.28 1.41
C GLU A 143 -19.75 13.69 1.99
N THR A 144 -20.50 14.55 1.34
CA THR A 144 -20.80 15.89 1.77
C THR A 144 -21.33 15.75 3.19
N LYS A 145 -20.45 16.01 4.14
CA LYS A 145 -20.81 16.19 5.54
C LYS A 145 -21.93 17.22 5.54
N PRO A 146 -23.14 16.87 5.97
CA PRO A 146 -24.21 17.87 6.05
C PRO A 146 -23.71 18.97 6.95
N ALA A 147 -23.72 20.21 6.44
CA ALA A 147 -23.48 21.39 7.24
C ALA A 147 -24.52 21.38 8.38
N THR A 148 -24.06 21.09 9.58
CA THR A 148 -24.84 21.27 10.76
C THR A 148 -24.96 22.79 10.97
N ASN A 149 -26.00 23.35 10.42
CA ASN A 149 -26.47 24.69 10.81
C ASN A 149 -27.01 24.57 12.24
N ALA A 150 -26.39 25.27 13.16
CA ALA A 150 -26.99 26.03 14.26
C ALA A 150 -25.87 26.53 15.18
#